data_3ee0050e6ad4cc12f30edf5dc10f13ea
#
_entry.id   3ee0050e6ad4cc12f30edf5dc10f13ea
#
_cell.length_a   1.000
_cell.length_b   1.000
_cell.length_c   1.000
_cell.angle_alpha   90.00
_cell.angle_beta   90.00
_cell.angle_gamma   90.00
#
_symmetry.space_group_name_H-M   'P 1'
#
loop_
_entity.id
_entity.type
_entity.pdbx_description
1 polymer ?
#
loop_
_entity_poly.entity_id
_entity_poly.type
_entity_poly.pdbx_seq_one_letter_code
_entity_poly.pdbx_strand_id
1 'polypeptide(L)'
;MSSDKRRWTRLLLAAVIAVCLSVIVAACGGDDDEDETGGGGGGSGETSDKGGTIKVAILSNCEGAFGAFYEPDIAGAQVPLINRGAKPENPKKPSDGITGAEIAGKKIEIVGYGCSDGTADKAIEETRRLMEQEKADILIGPLSGDESIAVANYAKEHPDQTFINGAAGAQDASLKVQAPNFFRYNTDGAQFSAGLGDYAYNELGWRTAAVIGDDYAFPYTSLAGFIAEFCSVGGKVEKRVWPPLGEKDYSSYISQIPEDVDGLYVAVGGTGLISFIKQYEQQRGKIDTKKIMGNVFWPDPLVLKEVGDRLVGGVTAGPTSGDSTDPAAKEYVGEIKAAYPEIAPLASSVFVYHYYIATEALVQALEQVNGDISGGQKKLQEALADVEFDAAYGNIALDENLSAISDNYVQRVVPDLNGDKVPDAKTIRVIPDTDQQFGGLFSADAPAPDRENPKCEKGSPPEWVGNAEEIG
;
A
#
# COMPACT_ATOMS: atom_id res chain seq x y z
N MET A 1 7.50 -20.82 6.81
CA MET A 1 8.41 -21.61 5.95
C MET A 1 9.27 -20.60 5.22
N SER A 2 10.60 -20.62 5.42
CA SER A 2 11.48 -19.55 4.99
C SER A 2 11.45 -19.35 3.46
N SER A 3 11.72 -18.11 3.03
CA SER A 3 11.81 -17.67 1.62
C SER A 3 12.63 -18.60 0.73
N ASP A 4 13.62 -19.27 1.27
CA ASP A 4 14.46 -20.25 0.58
C ASP A 4 13.72 -21.48 0.02
N LYS A 5 12.64 -21.95 0.65
CA LYS A 5 11.91 -23.12 0.14
C LYS A 5 11.06 -22.76 -1.09
N ARG A 6 10.57 -21.54 -1.19
CA ARG A 6 9.79 -21.09 -2.37
C ARG A 6 10.69 -20.87 -3.60
N ARG A 7 11.91 -20.34 -3.39
CA ARG A 7 12.93 -20.21 -4.46
C ARG A 7 13.30 -21.55 -5.09
N TRP A 8 13.46 -22.58 -4.28
CA TRP A 8 13.83 -23.93 -4.79
C TRP A 8 12.71 -24.62 -5.58
N THR A 9 11.46 -24.41 -5.22
CA THR A 9 10.31 -25.01 -5.92
C THR A 9 10.11 -24.38 -7.30
N ARG A 10 10.33 -23.07 -7.43
CA ARG A 10 10.22 -22.36 -8.74
C ARG A 10 11.38 -22.66 -9.67
N LEU A 11 12.59 -22.83 -9.16
CA LEU A 11 13.77 -23.26 -9.95
C LEU A 11 13.64 -24.68 -10.51
N LEU A 12 12.97 -25.59 -9.81
CA LEU A 12 12.72 -26.97 -10.29
C LEU A 12 11.65 -27.01 -11.40
N LEU A 13 10.64 -26.14 -11.36
CA LEU A 13 9.64 -26.04 -12.44
C LEU A 13 10.25 -25.45 -13.73
N ALA A 14 11.10 -24.44 -13.65
CA ALA A 14 11.77 -23.85 -14.79
C ALA A 14 12.73 -24.84 -15.51
N ALA A 15 13.37 -25.74 -14.75
CA ALA A 15 14.27 -26.75 -15.31
C ALA A 15 13.54 -27.88 -16.06
N VAL A 16 12.27 -28.16 -15.72
CA VAL A 16 11.48 -29.20 -16.41
C VAL A 16 10.90 -28.71 -17.74
N ILE A 17 10.61 -27.43 -17.88
CA ILE A 17 10.10 -26.85 -19.13
C ILE A 17 11.20 -26.72 -20.20
N ALA A 18 12.46 -26.51 -19.80
CA ALA A 18 13.58 -26.37 -20.72
C ALA A 18 14.01 -27.71 -21.40
N VAL A 19 13.64 -28.87 -20.86
CA VAL A 19 14.02 -30.18 -21.40
C VAL A 19 13.00 -30.73 -22.42
N CYS A 20 11.78 -30.18 -22.51
CA CYS A 20 10.75 -30.66 -23.44
C CYS A 20 10.76 -29.96 -24.84
N LEU A 21 11.60 -28.97 -25.08
CA LEU A 21 11.63 -28.21 -26.35
C LEU A 21 12.75 -28.56 -27.32
N SER A 22 13.53 -29.62 -27.10
CA SER A 22 14.73 -29.93 -27.93
C SER A 22 14.66 -31.17 -28.81
N VAL A 23 13.49 -31.71 -29.10
CA VAL A 23 13.35 -32.87 -30.02
C VAL A 23 12.18 -32.65 -30.96
N ILE A 24 12.33 -31.84 -32.02
CA ILE A 24 11.66 -31.97 -33.34
C ILE A 24 12.37 -31.03 -34.33
N VAL A 25 13.47 -31.45 -34.94
CA VAL A 25 13.88 -31.04 -36.29
C VAL A 25 14.80 -32.11 -36.82
N ALA A 26 14.30 -33.05 -37.62
CA ALA A 26 15.03 -33.71 -38.69
C ALA A 26 14.10 -34.62 -39.51
N ALA A 27 14.13 -34.44 -40.81
CA ALA A 27 13.64 -35.22 -41.94
C ALA A 27 12.38 -34.61 -42.62
N CYS A 28 12.37 -34.29 -43.89
CA CYS A 28 12.94 -34.90 -45.10
C CYS A 28 13.03 -33.87 -46.20
N GLY A 29 14.03 -34.06 -47.09
CA GLY A 29 14.14 -33.37 -48.35
C GLY A 29 13.41 -34.13 -49.50
N GLY A 30 13.28 -33.44 -50.65
CA GLY A 30 12.74 -34.00 -51.91
C GLY A 30 12.50 -32.87 -52.91
N ASP A 31 13.25 -32.91 -54.00
CA ASP A 31 13.34 -32.00 -55.16
C ASP A 31 12.03 -31.91 -55.98
N ASP A 32 11.84 -30.81 -56.63
CA ASP A 32 11.84 -30.53 -58.09
C ASP A 32 10.81 -29.49 -58.55
N ASP A 33 11.36 -28.49 -59.24
CA ASP A 33 10.92 -27.75 -60.39
C ASP A 33 9.69 -26.83 -60.50
N GLU A 34 10.04 -25.56 -60.78
CA GLU A 34 9.50 -24.61 -61.81
C GLU A 34 8.04 -24.09 -61.70
N ASP A 35 7.81 -22.85 -61.49
CA ASP A 35 7.55 -21.71 -62.39
C ASP A 35 6.73 -20.56 -61.68
N GLU A 36 7.25 -19.38 -61.95
CA GLU A 36 6.66 -18.01 -61.94
C GLU A 36 5.24 -17.75 -61.51
N THR A 37 5.07 -16.80 -60.62
CA THR A 37 4.53 -15.42 -60.73
C THR A 37 3.92 -14.88 -59.43
N GLY A 38 4.46 -13.77 -59.01
CA GLY A 38 3.79 -12.60 -58.45
C GLY A 38 2.82 -12.72 -57.27
N GLY A 39 3.19 -12.18 -56.13
CA GLY A 39 2.19 -11.79 -55.11
C GLY A 39 2.77 -11.71 -53.72
N GLY A 40 3.04 -10.50 -53.23
CA GLY A 40 3.63 -10.22 -51.93
C GLY A 40 2.96 -10.93 -50.77
N GLY A 41 3.77 -11.66 -50.03
CA GLY A 41 3.45 -12.20 -48.73
C GLY A 41 4.34 -11.52 -47.71
N GLY A 42 3.79 -10.54 -47.02
CA GLY A 42 4.46 -9.90 -45.89
C GLY A 42 4.74 -10.92 -44.80
N GLY A 43 6.00 -11.20 -44.55
CA GLY A 43 6.43 -11.80 -43.32
C GLY A 43 6.07 -10.84 -42.20
N SER A 44 5.22 -11.28 -41.28
CA SER A 44 5.02 -10.62 -40.00
C SER A 44 6.28 -10.82 -39.16
N GLY A 45 7.32 -10.01 -39.46
CA GLY A 45 8.32 -9.71 -38.47
C GLY A 45 7.59 -8.95 -37.38
N GLU A 46 7.65 -9.45 -36.16
CA GLU A 46 7.35 -8.66 -34.98
C GLU A 46 8.32 -7.48 -34.97
N THR A 47 7.94 -6.39 -35.61
CA THR A 47 8.55 -5.09 -35.37
C THR A 47 8.09 -4.70 -33.99
N SER A 48 8.95 -4.87 -32.98
CA SER A 48 8.80 -4.16 -31.71
C SER A 48 8.54 -2.70 -32.08
N ASP A 49 7.34 -2.23 -31.82
CA ASP A 49 6.93 -0.84 -32.02
C ASP A 49 7.73 0.05 -31.08
N LYS A 50 8.91 0.50 -31.49
CA LYS A 50 9.84 1.32 -30.72
C LYS A 50 9.40 2.78 -30.58
N GLY A 51 8.14 3.11 -30.72
CA GLY A 51 7.69 4.51 -30.79
C GLY A 51 6.36 4.82 -30.12
N GLY A 52 5.77 3.88 -29.37
CA GLY A 52 4.50 4.12 -28.67
C GLY A 52 4.65 4.96 -27.40
N THR A 53 3.58 5.63 -27.00
CA THR A 53 3.47 6.30 -25.69
C THR A 53 2.60 5.46 -24.79
N ILE A 54 3.03 5.23 -23.54
CA ILE A 54 2.25 4.62 -22.46
C ILE A 54 1.70 5.76 -21.61
N LYS A 55 0.40 5.78 -21.46
CA LYS A 55 -0.33 6.82 -20.73
C LYS A 55 -0.67 6.35 -19.34
N VAL A 56 -0.16 7.06 -18.33
CA VAL A 56 -0.39 6.77 -16.92
C VAL A 56 -1.20 7.90 -16.30
N ALA A 57 -2.14 7.56 -15.44
CA ALA A 57 -2.85 8.51 -14.61
C ALA A 57 -2.58 8.23 -13.13
N ILE A 58 -2.64 9.27 -12.30
CA ILE A 58 -2.46 9.16 -10.85
C ILE A 58 -3.73 9.69 -10.18
N LEU A 59 -4.34 8.90 -9.29
CA LEU A 59 -5.54 9.26 -8.54
C LEU A 59 -5.21 9.36 -7.06
N SER A 60 -5.46 10.52 -6.45
CA SER A 60 -5.34 10.71 -5.00
C SER A 60 -6.37 11.73 -4.48
N ASN A 61 -6.44 11.90 -3.17
CA ASN A 61 -7.34 12.82 -2.51
C ASN A 61 -6.76 14.23 -2.47
N CYS A 62 -7.39 15.18 -3.15
CA CYS A 62 -7.03 16.61 -3.07
C CYS A 62 -7.96 17.40 -2.14
N GLU A 63 -9.04 16.77 -1.68
CA GLU A 63 -10.08 17.35 -0.81
C GLU A 63 -10.35 16.45 0.39
N GLY A 64 -11.19 16.91 1.33
CA GLY A 64 -11.62 16.12 2.47
C GLY A 64 -10.53 15.90 3.54
N ALA A 65 -10.63 14.80 4.25
CA ALA A 65 -9.76 14.47 5.39
C ALA A 65 -8.30 14.22 5.00
N PHE A 66 -8.06 13.83 3.76
CA PHE A 66 -6.75 13.44 3.23
C PHE A 66 -6.15 14.43 2.22
N GLY A 67 -6.80 15.56 1.96
CA GLY A 67 -6.34 16.54 0.95
C GLY A 67 -4.89 17.05 1.15
N ALA A 68 -4.36 16.98 2.38
CA ALA A 68 -2.98 17.35 2.68
C ALA A 68 -1.94 16.37 2.08
N PHE A 69 -2.35 15.17 1.69
CA PHE A 69 -1.46 14.14 1.14
C PHE A 69 -1.40 14.14 -0.40
N TYR A 70 -2.19 14.95 -1.08
CA TYR A 70 -2.26 14.98 -2.55
C TYR A 70 -0.90 15.19 -3.21
N GLU A 71 -0.19 16.26 -2.86
CA GLU A 71 1.13 16.53 -3.42
C GLU A 71 2.18 15.50 -2.99
N PRO A 72 2.22 15.05 -1.72
CA PRO A 72 3.06 13.94 -1.28
C PRO A 72 2.86 12.65 -2.08
N ASP A 73 1.64 12.23 -2.34
CA ASP A 73 1.32 11.03 -3.13
C ASP A 73 1.83 11.13 -4.57
N ILE A 74 1.55 12.28 -5.20
CA ILE A 74 2.01 12.54 -6.58
C ILE A 74 3.54 12.56 -6.63
N ALA A 75 4.20 13.18 -5.65
CA ALA A 75 5.66 13.15 -5.55
C ALA A 75 6.19 11.71 -5.46
N GLY A 76 5.61 10.91 -4.58
CA GLY A 76 5.94 9.48 -4.46
C GLY A 76 5.82 8.75 -5.80
N ALA A 77 4.68 8.91 -6.48
CA ALA A 77 4.44 8.27 -7.76
C ALA A 77 5.39 8.73 -8.89
N GLN A 78 5.90 9.94 -8.83
CA GLN A 78 6.77 10.47 -9.89
C GLN A 78 8.25 10.12 -9.71
N VAL A 79 8.73 9.90 -8.48
CA VAL A 79 10.17 9.72 -8.22
C VAL A 79 10.76 8.51 -8.94
N PRO A 80 10.14 7.34 -9.05
CA PRO A 80 10.69 6.24 -9.84
C PRO A 80 10.89 6.56 -11.32
N LEU A 81 10.04 7.42 -11.90
CA LEU A 81 10.19 7.91 -13.26
C LEU A 81 11.30 8.96 -13.38
N ILE A 82 11.47 9.81 -12.35
CA ILE A 82 12.54 10.80 -12.26
C ILE A 82 13.90 10.10 -12.17
N ASN A 83 14.00 9.03 -11.41
CA ASN A 83 15.21 8.21 -11.32
C ASN A 83 15.63 7.61 -12.69
N ARG A 84 14.67 7.48 -13.61
CA ARG A 84 14.88 7.02 -14.99
C ARG A 84 14.94 8.14 -16.01
N GLY A 85 15.21 9.36 -15.54
CA GLY A 85 15.56 10.50 -16.39
C GLY A 85 14.45 11.53 -16.62
N ALA A 86 13.25 11.33 -16.11
CA ALA A 86 12.22 12.36 -16.11
C ALA A 86 12.64 13.58 -15.24
N LYS A 87 12.01 14.72 -15.47
CA LYS A 87 12.28 15.94 -14.74
C LYS A 87 10.97 16.56 -14.26
N PRO A 88 10.88 16.97 -12.97
CA PRO A 88 9.73 17.70 -12.49
C PRO A 88 9.63 19.06 -13.17
N GLU A 89 8.41 19.45 -13.59
CA GLU A 89 8.15 20.77 -14.12
C GLU A 89 8.24 21.84 -13.01
N ASN A 90 7.78 21.47 -11.81
CA ASN A 90 7.85 22.31 -10.63
C ASN A 90 8.20 21.47 -9.38
N PRO A 91 9.45 21.54 -8.87
CA PRO A 91 9.84 20.78 -7.68
C PRO A 91 9.09 21.15 -6.39
N LYS A 92 8.32 22.25 -6.39
CA LYS A 92 7.50 22.67 -5.24
C LYS A 92 6.06 22.19 -5.33
N LYS A 93 5.62 21.77 -6.51
CA LYS A 93 4.24 21.35 -6.76
C LYS A 93 4.25 20.18 -7.72
N PRO A 94 4.38 18.94 -7.21
CA PRO A 94 4.42 17.72 -8.02
C PRO A 94 3.26 17.59 -9.01
N SER A 95 2.06 18.06 -8.66
CA SER A 95 0.88 18.05 -9.54
C SER A 95 1.00 18.92 -10.80
N ASP A 96 2.01 19.79 -10.90
CA ASP A 96 2.30 20.50 -12.16
C ASP A 96 2.90 19.55 -13.22
N GLY A 97 3.45 18.38 -12.81
CA GLY A 97 3.82 17.31 -13.72
C GLY A 97 5.32 17.04 -13.84
N ILE A 98 5.62 16.06 -14.70
CA ILE A 98 6.99 15.68 -15.09
C ILE A 98 7.10 15.57 -16.60
N THR A 99 8.31 15.75 -17.13
CA THR A 99 8.61 15.60 -18.56
C THR A 99 9.80 14.65 -18.78
N GLY A 100 9.86 14.05 -19.98
CA GLY A 100 11.01 13.25 -20.40
C GLY A 100 11.09 11.84 -19.82
N ALA A 101 9.99 11.32 -19.26
CA ALA A 101 9.94 9.95 -18.78
C ALA A 101 9.98 8.96 -19.96
N GLU A 102 10.89 7.98 -19.90
CA GLU A 102 11.03 6.91 -20.89
C GLU A 102 11.40 5.60 -20.18
N ILE A 103 10.67 4.52 -20.48
CA ILE A 103 10.92 3.18 -19.97
C ILE A 103 10.99 2.20 -21.15
N ALA A 104 12.06 1.44 -21.23
CA ALA A 104 12.28 0.44 -22.29
C ALA A 104 12.07 0.99 -23.73
N GLY A 105 12.45 2.26 -23.96
CA GLY A 105 12.29 2.92 -25.27
C GLY A 105 10.86 3.39 -25.58
N LYS A 106 9.95 3.36 -24.60
CA LYS A 106 8.60 3.91 -24.69
C LYS A 106 8.50 5.20 -23.90
N LYS A 107 7.90 6.24 -24.47
CA LYS A 107 7.55 7.46 -23.74
C LYS A 107 6.51 7.12 -22.69
N ILE A 108 6.73 7.55 -21.45
CA ILE A 108 5.71 7.54 -20.41
C ILE A 108 5.13 8.94 -20.29
N GLU A 109 3.82 9.05 -20.34
CA GLU A 109 3.10 10.31 -20.23
C GLU A 109 2.09 10.26 -19.09
N ILE A 110 2.24 11.15 -18.10
CA ILE A 110 1.19 11.34 -17.09
C ILE A 110 0.11 12.19 -17.72
N VAL A 111 -1.01 11.57 -18.10
CA VAL A 111 -2.10 12.24 -18.82
C VAL A 111 -3.08 12.96 -17.90
N GLY A 112 -3.03 12.69 -16.60
CA GLY A 112 -3.88 13.39 -15.64
C GLY A 112 -3.64 13.00 -14.20
N TYR A 113 -3.98 13.95 -13.34
CA TYR A 113 -4.05 13.76 -11.89
C TYR A 113 -5.51 13.80 -11.48
N GLY A 114 -6.00 12.72 -10.85
CA GLY A 114 -7.35 12.65 -10.29
C GLY A 114 -7.40 13.29 -8.91
N CYS A 115 -8.48 14.00 -8.67
CA CYS A 115 -8.73 14.71 -7.43
C CYS A 115 -10.00 14.16 -6.78
N SER A 116 -9.86 13.28 -5.82
CA SER A 116 -10.97 12.71 -5.05
C SER A 116 -11.05 13.26 -3.63
N ASP A 117 -12.05 12.83 -2.86
CA ASP A 117 -12.37 13.36 -1.54
C ASP A 117 -12.46 12.27 -0.45
N GLY A 118 -12.13 11.03 -0.79
CA GLY A 118 -12.24 9.85 0.09
C GLY A 118 -13.52 9.05 -0.10
N THR A 119 -14.44 9.50 -0.98
CA THR A 119 -15.68 8.78 -1.28
C THR A 119 -15.58 7.91 -2.52
N ALA A 120 -16.27 6.76 -2.53
CA ALA A 120 -16.35 5.86 -3.67
C ALA A 120 -16.88 6.54 -4.94
N ASP A 121 -17.91 7.38 -4.79
CA ASP A 121 -18.57 8.05 -5.93
C ASP A 121 -17.62 9.01 -6.65
N LYS A 122 -16.87 9.82 -5.87
CA LYS A 122 -15.91 10.77 -6.45
C LYS A 122 -14.72 10.05 -7.09
N ALA A 123 -14.24 8.98 -6.46
CA ALA A 123 -13.17 8.17 -7.04
C ALA A 123 -13.56 7.54 -8.38
N ILE A 124 -14.78 7.04 -8.53
CA ILE A 124 -15.28 6.49 -9.80
C ILE A 124 -15.48 7.58 -10.86
N GLU A 125 -16.00 8.75 -10.48
CA GLU A 125 -16.07 9.90 -11.39
C GLU A 125 -14.68 10.22 -11.97
N GLU A 126 -13.67 10.37 -11.13
CA GLU A 126 -12.29 10.66 -11.53
C GLU A 126 -11.65 9.50 -12.30
N THR A 127 -11.88 8.25 -11.88
CA THR A 127 -11.39 7.06 -12.60
C THR A 127 -11.92 7.05 -14.04
N ARG A 128 -13.21 7.27 -14.23
CA ARG A 128 -13.79 7.36 -15.59
C ARG A 128 -13.24 8.52 -16.39
N ARG A 129 -13.06 9.68 -15.77
CA ARG A 129 -12.43 10.82 -16.44
C ARG A 129 -11.04 10.45 -16.95
N LEU A 130 -10.21 9.88 -16.08
CA LEU A 130 -8.83 9.52 -16.41
C LEU A 130 -8.75 8.39 -17.45
N MET A 131 -9.52 7.32 -17.27
CA MET A 131 -9.43 6.13 -18.13
C MET A 131 -10.21 6.29 -19.44
N GLU A 132 -11.39 6.94 -19.41
CA GLU A 132 -12.27 7.01 -20.59
C GLU A 132 -12.12 8.31 -21.38
N GLN A 133 -11.83 9.46 -20.73
CA GLN A 133 -11.69 10.77 -21.42
C GLN A 133 -10.26 11.10 -21.74
N GLU A 134 -9.34 11.01 -20.73
CA GLU A 134 -7.91 11.26 -20.93
C GLU A 134 -7.19 10.06 -21.58
N LYS A 135 -7.88 8.90 -21.67
CA LYS A 135 -7.36 7.67 -22.30
C LYS A 135 -6.09 7.15 -21.66
N ALA A 136 -6.03 7.16 -20.33
CA ALA A 136 -4.96 6.48 -19.63
C ALA A 136 -4.99 4.97 -19.90
N ASP A 137 -3.83 4.37 -20.05
CA ASP A 137 -3.64 2.92 -20.18
C ASP A 137 -3.57 2.27 -18.79
N ILE A 138 -3.00 2.99 -17.81
CA ILE A 138 -2.70 2.51 -16.47
C ILE A 138 -3.12 3.58 -15.45
N LEU A 139 -3.74 3.16 -14.34
CA LEU A 139 -4.08 4.00 -13.21
C LEU A 139 -3.27 3.60 -11.97
N ILE A 140 -2.60 4.56 -11.33
CA ILE A 140 -1.97 4.42 -10.02
C ILE A 140 -2.84 5.19 -9.00
N GLY A 141 -3.27 4.52 -7.95
CA GLY A 141 -4.21 5.04 -6.96
C GLY A 141 -5.35 4.06 -6.72
N PRO A 142 -6.27 4.39 -5.82
CA PRO A 142 -6.45 5.62 -5.05
C PRO A 142 -5.75 5.61 -3.68
N LEU A 143 -6.10 6.62 -2.84
CA LEU A 143 -5.58 6.74 -1.47
C LEU A 143 -6.51 6.08 -0.43
N SER A 144 -7.83 6.27 -0.53
CA SER A 144 -8.79 5.88 0.51
C SER A 144 -9.34 4.47 0.34
N GLY A 145 -9.73 3.84 1.46
CA GLY A 145 -10.23 2.46 1.47
C GLY A 145 -11.51 2.25 0.65
N ASP A 146 -12.53 3.08 0.82
CA ASP A 146 -13.78 2.96 0.06
C ASP A 146 -13.56 3.21 -1.43
N GLU A 147 -12.67 4.13 -1.76
CA GLU A 147 -12.25 4.40 -3.13
C GLU A 147 -11.59 3.18 -3.78
N SER A 148 -10.70 2.49 -3.04
CA SER A 148 -9.99 1.32 -3.60
C SER A 148 -10.92 0.16 -3.89
N ILE A 149 -11.94 -0.07 -3.06
CA ILE A 149 -12.96 -1.08 -3.32
C ILE A 149 -13.74 -0.73 -4.60
N ALA A 150 -14.11 0.53 -4.76
CA ALA A 150 -14.82 1.02 -5.94
C ALA A 150 -13.96 0.90 -7.21
N VAL A 151 -12.69 1.33 -7.16
CA VAL A 151 -11.75 1.24 -8.28
C VAL A 151 -11.44 -0.22 -8.63
N ALA A 152 -11.29 -1.12 -7.65
CA ALA A 152 -11.09 -2.55 -7.90
C ALA A 152 -12.32 -3.19 -8.60
N ASN A 153 -13.54 -2.79 -8.23
CA ASN A 153 -14.75 -3.23 -8.95
C ASN A 153 -14.78 -2.69 -10.39
N TYR A 154 -14.41 -1.43 -10.61
CA TYR A 154 -14.28 -0.87 -11.95
C TYR A 154 -13.20 -1.61 -12.76
N ALA A 155 -12.04 -1.91 -12.16
CA ALA A 155 -10.97 -2.67 -12.79
C ALA A 155 -11.45 -4.05 -13.28
N LYS A 156 -12.22 -4.75 -12.46
CA LYS A 156 -12.79 -6.07 -12.79
C LYS A 156 -13.68 -6.04 -14.05
N GLU A 157 -14.33 -4.91 -14.31
CA GLU A 157 -15.16 -4.70 -15.51
C GLU A 157 -14.33 -4.27 -16.73
N HIS A 158 -13.06 -3.88 -16.54
CA HIS A 158 -12.15 -3.38 -17.58
C HIS A 158 -10.85 -4.18 -17.62
N PRO A 159 -10.89 -5.49 -17.97
CA PRO A 159 -9.75 -6.40 -17.83
C PRO A 159 -8.56 -6.08 -18.75
N ASP A 160 -8.77 -5.28 -19.78
CA ASP A 160 -7.73 -4.84 -20.73
C ASP A 160 -6.96 -3.59 -20.28
N GLN A 161 -7.24 -3.09 -19.06
CA GLN A 161 -6.56 -1.96 -18.43
C GLN A 161 -5.90 -2.41 -17.13
N THR A 162 -4.88 -1.69 -16.68
CA THR A 162 -4.11 -2.04 -15.48
C THR A 162 -4.33 -1.00 -14.39
N PHE A 163 -4.56 -1.46 -13.17
CA PHE A 163 -4.79 -0.64 -11.99
C PHE A 163 -3.82 -1.06 -10.90
N ILE A 164 -3.10 -0.09 -10.33
CA ILE A 164 -2.17 -0.32 -9.23
C ILE A 164 -2.61 0.54 -8.06
N ASN A 165 -2.92 -0.09 -6.94
CA ASN A 165 -3.35 0.63 -5.74
C ASN A 165 -2.28 1.62 -5.29
N GLY A 166 -2.71 2.80 -4.87
CA GLY A 166 -1.85 3.80 -4.26
C GLY A 166 -1.57 3.48 -2.78
N ALA A 167 -2.17 4.24 -1.88
CA ALA A 167 -1.98 4.05 -0.43
C ALA A 167 -3.16 3.38 0.29
N ALA A 168 -4.24 3.05 -0.43
CA ALA A 168 -5.46 2.53 0.19
C ALA A 168 -5.23 1.18 0.90
N GLY A 169 -5.71 1.08 2.14
CA GLY A 169 -5.51 -0.08 3.00
C GLY A 169 -6.79 -0.89 3.30
N ALA A 170 -7.86 -0.78 2.51
CA ALA A 170 -9.02 -1.65 2.66
C ALA A 170 -8.70 -3.06 2.14
N GLN A 171 -8.84 -4.07 2.98
CA GLN A 171 -8.58 -5.46 2.64
C GLN A 171 -9.49 -5.97 1.52
N ASP A 172 -10.74 -5.52 1.51
CA ASP A 172 -11.76 -5.99 0.59
C ASP A 172 -11.45 -5.70 -0.88
N ALA A 173 -10.67 -4.66 -1.17
CA ALA A 173 -10.27 -4.31 -2.53
C ALA A 173 -9.55 -5.46 -3.26
N SER A 174 -8.74 -6.25 -2.56
CA SER A 174 -8.08 -7.44 -3.11
C SER A 174 -8.74 -8.73 -2.66
N LEU A 175 -8.94 -8.95 -1.35
CA LEU A 175 -9.42 -10.22 -0.80
C LEU A 175 -10.85 -10.59 -1.21
N LYS A 176 -11.72 -9.60 -1.42
CA LYS A 176 -13.14 -9.82 -1.77
C LYS A 176 -13.46 -9.54 -3.23
N VAL A 177 -12.98 -8.41 -3.77
CA VAL A 177 -13.24 -8.04 -5.16
C VAL A 177 -12.52 -8.98 -6.12
N GLN A 178 -11.25 -9.29 -5.86
CA GLN A 178 -10.43 -10.22 -6.65
C GLN A 178 -10.41 -9.86 -8.15
N ALA A 179 -10.14 -8.60 -8.46
CA ALA A 179 -9.95 -8.16 -9.85
C ALA A 179 -8.57 -8.60 -10.34
N PRO A 180 -8.46 -9.33 -11.48
CA PRO A 180 -7.19 -9.92 -11.93
C PRO A 180 -6.18 -8.88 -12.47
N ASN A 181 -6.58 -7.64 -12.62
CA ASN A 181 -5.85 -6.51 -13.14
C ASN A 181 -5.73 -5.34 -12.14
N PHE A 182 -6.00 -5.61 -10.85
CA PHE A 182 -5.81 -4.68 -9.74
C PHE A 182 -4.72 -5.19 -8.80
N PHE A 183 -3.57 -4.51 -8.77
CA PHE A 183 -2.37 -4.91 -8.05
C PHE A 183 -2.17 -4.02 -6.83
N ARG A 184 -1.91 -4.60 -5.67
CA ARG A 184 -1.66 -3.86 -4.44
C ARG A 184 -0.28 -4.19 -3.88
N TYR A 185 0.71 -3.32 -4.12
CA TYR A 185 2.07 -3.46 -3.60
C TYR A 185 2.24 -2.91 -2.18
N ASN A 186 1.26 -2.18 -1.66
CA ASN A 186 1.19 -1.83 -0.25
C ASN A 186 0.41 -2.90 0.55
N THR A 187 0.77 -3.09 1.81
CA THR A 187 0.01 -3.92 2.75
C THR A 187 -1.33 -3.24 3.11
N ASP A 188 -2.26 -4.00 3.72
CA ASP A 188 -3.56 -3.47 4.14
C ASP A 188 -3.59 -3.03 5.61
N GLY A 189 -4.73 -2.48 6.04
CA GLY A 189 -4.90 -1.98 7.40
C GLY A 189 -4.77 -3.04 8.49
N ALA A 190 -5.09 -4.32 8.20
CA ALA A 190 -4.89 -5.40 9.16
C ALA A 190 -3.39 -5.70 9.31
N GLN A 191 -2.68 -5.80 8.19
CA GLN A 191 -1.23 -5.96 8.16
C GLN A 191 -0.53 -4.79 8.86
N PHE A 192 -0.98 -3.51 8.67
CA PHE A 192 -0.43 -2.36 9.40
C PHE A 192 -0.57 -2.48 10.93
N SER A 193 -1.55 -3.26 11.41
CA SER A 193 -1.80 -3.44 12.83
C SER A 193 -1.10 -4.68 13.41
N ALA A 194 -0.37 -5.43 12.59
CA ALA A 194 0.33 -6.64 13.02
C ALA A 194 1.32 -6.34 14.14
N GLY A 195 1.28 -7.13 15.19
CA GLY A 195 2.06 -7.00 16.40
C GLY A 195 1.45 -6.09 17.48
N LEU A 196 0.43 -5.27 17.17
CA LEU A 196 -0.15 -4.35 18.16
C LEU A 196 -1.06 -5.06 19.17
N GLY A 197 -1.84 -6.05 18.74
CA GLY A 197 -2.67 -6.84 19.63
C GLY A 197 -1.85 -7.67 20.61
N ASP A 198 -0.78 -8.27 20.12
CA ASP A 198 0.23 -8.97 20.93
C ASP A 198 0.89 -8.03 21.94
N TYR A 199 1.37 -6.88 21.46
CA TYR A 199 2.02 -5.89 22.30
C TYR A 199 1.08 -5.36 23.42
N ALA A 200 -0.17 -5.08 23.08
CA ALA A 200 -1.18 -4.64 24.05
C ALA A 200 -1.38 -5.68 25.15
N TYR A 201 -1.51 -6.96 24.79
CA TYR A 201 -1.80 -8.03 25.72
C TYR A 201 -0.57 -8.42 26.56
N ASN A 202 0.57 -8.66 25.93
CA ASN A 202 1.75 -9.24 26.57
C ASN A 202 2.67 -8.19 27.19
N GLU A 203 2.84 -7.00 26.57
CA GLU A 203 3.75 -5.97 27.07
C GLU A 203 3.04 -4.90 27.91
N LEU A 204 1.90 -4.37 27.44
CA LEU A 204 1.15 -3.37 28.19
C LEU A 204 0.23 -3.99 29.25
N GLY A 205 0.00 -5.29 29.19
CA GLY A 205 -0.81 -6.03 30.16
C GLY A 205 -2.32 -5.79 30.00
N TRP A 206 -2.77 -5.28 28.86
CA TRP A 206 -4.20 -5.07 28.61
C TRP A 206 -4.94 -6.41 28.58
N ARG A 207 -6.15 -6.42 29.14
CA ARG A 207 -7.11 -7.52 29.11
C ARG A 207 -8.42 -7.09 28.49
N THR A 208 -8.72 -5.79 28.62
CA THR A 208 -9.89 -5.14 28.03
C THR A 208 -9.47 -3.93 27.21
N ALA A 209 -10.12 -3.70 26.10
CA ALA A 209 -9.86 -2.55 25.24
C ALA A 209 -11.16 -1.94 24.73
N ALA A 210 -11.14 -0.64 24.49
CA ALA A 210 -12.04 0.02 23.56
C ALA A 210 -11.30 0.28 22.24
N VAL A 211 -12.04 0.40 21.15
CA VAL A 211 -11.49 0.78 19.86
C VAL A 211 -12.31 1.91 19.25
N ILE A 212 -11.64 2.85 18.59
CA ILE A 212 -12.27 3.95 17.86
C ILE A 212 -11.61 4.10 16.49
N GLY A 213 -12.41 4.23 15.44
CA GLY A 213 -11.95 4.46 14.07
C GLY A 213 -12.99 5.19 13.25
N ASP A 214 -12.55 5.90 12.22
CA ASP A 214 -13.48 6.55 11.30
C ASP A 214 -14.36 5.50 10.59
N ASP A 215 -15.59 5.87 10.28
CA ASP A 215 -16.64 4.98 9.80
C ASP A 215 -16.54 4.72 8.30
N TYR A 216 -15.46 4.03 7.86
CA TYR A 216 -15.22 3.61 6.48
C TYR A 216 -14.25 2.41 6.41
N ALA A 217 -14.01 1.86 5.21
CA ALA A 217 -13.38 0.55 5.01
C ALA A 217 -11.96 0.41 5.60
N PHE A 218 -11.11 1.46 5.54
CA PHE A 218 -9.75 1.34 6.06
C PHE A 218 -9.70 1.14 7.59
N PRO A 219 -10.36 1.98 8.44
CA PRO A 219 -10.38 1.74 9.87
C PRO A 219 -11.06 0.43 10.27
N TYR A 220 -12.06 -0.04 9.51
CA TYR A 220 -12.62 -1.37 9.73
C TYR A 220 -11.54 -2.44 9.59
N THR A 221 -10.73 -2.36 8.53
CA THR A 221 -9.61 -3.30 8.29
C THR A 221 -8.53 -3.15 9.37
N SER A 222 -8.12 -1.93 9.71
CA SER A 222 -7.08 -1.68 10.73
C SER A 222 -7.50 -2.20 12.11
N LEU A 223 -8.74 -1.90 12.53
CA LEU A 223 -9.27 -2.43 13.78
C LEU A 223 -9.42 -3.96 13.75
N ALA A 224 -9.72 -4.53 12.58
CA ALA A 224 -9.84 -5.98 12.43
C ALA A 224 -8.52 -6.69 12.74
N GLY A 225 -7.37 -6.18 12.27
CA GLY A 225 -6.06 -6.74 12.59
C GLY A 225 -5.77 -6.70 14.09
N PHE A 226 -5.94 -5.55 14.73
CA PHE A 226 -5.77 -5.43 16.19
C PHE A 226 -6.70 -6.38 16.96
N ILE A 227 -8.00 -6.41 16.61
CA ILE A 227 -8.99 -7.26 17.28
C ILE A 227 -8.64 -8.74 17.11
N ALA A 228 -8.26 -9.15 15.90
CA ALA A 228 -7.90 -10.53 15.61
C ALA A 228 -6.75 -11.01 16.49
N GLU A 229 -5.66 -10.23 16.60
CA GLU A 229 -4.54 -10.58 17.48
C GLU A 229 -4.93 -10.53 18.96
N PHE A 230 -5.44 -9.39 19.41
CA PHE A 230 -5.71 -9.13 20.83
C PHE A 230 -6.70 -10.14 21.43
N CYS A 231 -7.76 -10.46 20.66
CA CYS A 231 -8.77 -11.40 21.12
C CYS A 231 -8.29 -12.87 21.05
N SER A 232 -7.45 -13.22 20.06
CA SER A 232 -6.91 -14.59 19.93
C SER A 232 -6.12 -15.01 21.16
N VAL A 233 -5.37 -14.10 21.78
CA VAL A 233 -4.60 -14.37 23.02
C VAL A 233 -5.42 -14.22 24.29
N GLY A 234 -6.68 -13.80 24.21
CA GLY A 234 -7.62 -13.75 25.33
C GLY A 234 -8.01 -12.35 25.79
N GLY A 235 -7.63 -11.31 25.05
CA GLY A 235 -8.14 -9.96 25.22
C GLY A 235 -9.63 -9.84 24.89
N LYS A 236 -10.27 -8.78 25.34
CA LYS A 236 -11.68 -8.49 25.10
C LYS A 236 -11.86 -7.06 24.62
N VAL A 237 -12.61 -6.87 23.54
CA VAL A 237 -13.02 -5.55 23.06
C VAL A 237 -14.42 -5.24 23.62
N GLU A 238 -14.49 -4.31 24.56
CA GLU A 238 -15.73 -3.96 25.29
C GLU A 238 -16.55 -2.93 24.51
N LYS A 239 -15.90 -2.09 23.71
CA LYS A 239 -16.58 -1.01 22.96
C LYS A 239 -15.91 -0.73 21.63
N ARG A 240 -16.71 -0.53 20.60
CA ARG A 240 -16.32 0.01 19.28
C ARG A 240 -17.04 1.33 19.06
N VAL A 241 -16.31 2.35 18.62
CA VAL A 241 -16.83 3.71 18.39
C VAL A 241 -16.47 4.14 16.97
N TRP A 242 -17.45 4.66 16.24
CA TRP A 242 -17.35 4.95 14.83
C TRP A 242 -17.79 6.38 14.49
N PRO A 243 -16.92 7.40 14.66
CA PRO A 243 -17.15 8.73 14.11
C PRO A 243 -17.13 8.70 12.58
N PRO A 244 -17.88 9.54 11.88
CA PRO A 244 -17.76 9.65 10.43
C PRO A 244 -16.39 10.18 10.01
N LEU A 245 -15.92 9.78 8.82
CA LEU A 245 -14.67 10.30 8.24
C LEU A 245 -14.77 11.84 8.12
N GLY A 246 -13.73 12.51 8.58
CA GLY A 246 -13.65 13.97 8.55
C GLY A 246 -14.44 14.66 9.67
N GLU A 247 -14.81 13.93 10.73
CA GLU A 247 -15.39 14.50 11.94
C GLU A 247 -14.51 15.61 12.52
N LYS A 248 -15.11 16.63 13.04
CA LYS A 248 -14.42 17.78 13.65
C LYS A 248 -14.65 17.89 15.16
N ASP A 249 -15.77 17.36 15.64
CA ASP A 249 -16.11 17.35 17.07
C ASP A 249 -16.25 15.93 17.59
N TYR A 250 -15.18 15.42 18.19
CA TYR A 250 -15.11 14.07 18.75
C TYR A 250 -15.70 13.97 20.18
N SER A 251 -16.20 15.06 20.76
CA SER A 251 -16.62 15.09 22.18
C SER A 251 -17.64 14.02 22.53
N SER A 252 -18.65 13.82 21.68
CA SER A 252 -19.69 12.80 21.88
C SER A 252 -19.16 11.38 21.72
N TYR A 253 -18.19 11.16 20.84
CA TYR A 253 -17.55 9.86 20.62
C TYR A 253 -16.58 9.50 21.74
N ILE A 254 -15.78 10.46 22.21
CA ILE A 254 -14.89 10.29 23.37
C ILE A 254 -15.70 9.92 24.63
N SER A 255 -16.90 10.51 24.81
CA SER A 255 -17.78 10.19 25.93
C SER A 255 -18.32 8.76 25.91
N GLN A 256 -18.33 8.09 24.75
CA GLN A 256 -18.76 6.70 24.62
C GLN A 256 -17.66 5.69 24.97
N ILE A 257 -16.39 6.14 25.07
CA ILE A 257 -15.26 5.27 25.43
C ILE A 257 -15.33 5.00 26.94
N PRO A 258 -15.45 3.73 27.38
CA PRO A 258 -15.48 3.39 28.81
C PRO A 258 -14.18 3.79 29.50
N GLU A 259 -14.27 4.22 30.75
CA GLU A 259 -13.10 4.63 31.54
C GLU A 259 -12.41 3.46 32.26
N ASP A 260 -13.10 2.34 32.39
CA ASP A 260 -12.68 1.14 33.10
C ASP A 260 -12.02 0.08 32.22
N VAL A 261 -11.79 0.38 30.93
CA VAL A 261 -10.94 -0.49 30.04
C VAL A 261 -9.45 -0.23 30.29
N ASP A 262 -8.64 -1.27 30.06
CA ASP A 262 -7.18 -1.17 30.21
C ASP A 262 -6.54 -0.28 29.15
N GLY A 263 -7.13 -0.23 27.94
CA GLY A 263 -6.60 0.58 26.88
C GLY A 263 -7.55 0.94 25.74
N LEU A 264 -7.11 1.89 24.92
CA LEU A 264 -7.80 2.39 23.73
C LEU A 264 -6.92 2.23 22.50
N TYR A 265 -7.41 1.54 21.48
CA TYR A 265 -6.79 1.54 20.16
C TYR A 265 -7.48 2.55 19.24
N VAL A 266 -6.71 3.42 18.59
CA VAL A 266 -7.19 4.55 17.78
C VAL A 266 -6.82 4.37 16.33
N ALA A 267 -7.82 4.21 15.47
CA ALA A 267 -7.71 4.14 14.01
C ALA A 267 -8.40 5.33 13.31
N VAL A 268 -8.37 6.50 13.95
CA VAL A 268 -8.75 7.77 13.33
C VAL A 268 -7.62 8.26 12.44
N GLY A 269 -7.95 8.75 11.23
CA GLY A 269 -6.97 9.13 10.22
C GLY A 269 -6.98 10.61 9.83
N GLY A 270 -6.03 10.98 8.99
CA GLY A 270 -5.91 12.30 8.40
C GLY A 270 -5.89 13.44 9.44
N THR A 271 -6.49 14.56 9.09
CA THR A 271 -6.61 15.73 9.99
C THR A 271 -7.53 15.46 11.19
N GLY A 272 -8.40 14.46 11.11
CA GLY A 272 -9.28 14.02 12.19
C GLY A 272 -8.51 13.55 13.43
N LEU A 273 -7.41 12.81 13.21
CA LEU A 273 -6.58 12.32 14.32
C LEU A 273 -6.03 13.47 15.19
N ILE A 274 -5.55 14.54 14.56
CA ILE A 274 -5.02 15.71 15.28
C ILE A 274 -6.11 16.34 16.16
N SER A 275 -7.34 16.45 15.63
CA SER A 275 -8.50 16.97 16.36
C SER A 275 -8.90 16.03 17.49
N PHE A 276 -8.94 14.72 17.23
CA PHE A 276 -9.25 13.70 18.24
C PHE A 276 -8.26 13.75 19.41
N ILE A 277 -6.96 13.74 19.17
CA ILE A 277 -5.93 13.76 20.21
C ILE A 277 -6.05 15.00 21.09
N LYS A 278 -6.24 16.19 20.49
CA LYS A 278 -6.42 17.44 21.23
C LYS A 278 -7.68 17.42 22.10
N GLN A 279 -8.81 16.94 21.57
CA GLN A 279 -10.09 16.87 22.30
C GLN A 279 -10.09 15.76 23.35
N TYR A 280 -9.43 14.62 23.07
CA TYR A 280 -9.27 13.54 24.05
C TYR A 280 -8.52 14.05 25.29
N GLU A 281 -7.37 14.73 25.10
CA GLU A 281 -6.63 15.31 26.23
C GLU A 281 -7.44 16.39 26.98
N GLN A 282 -8.19 17.22 26.25
CA GLN A 282 -9.04 18.23 26.86
C GLN A 282 -10.14 17.62 27.75
N GLN A 283 -10.72 16.50 27.34
CA GLN A 283 -11.86 15.87 28.02
C GLN A 283 -11.44 14.87 29.10
N ARG A 284 -10.34 14.12 28.86
CA ARG A 284 -9.86 13.02 29.72
C ARG A 284 -8.61 13.37 30.53
N GLY A 285 -8.01 14.54 30.29
CA GLY A 285 -6.74 14.93 30.88
C GLY A 285 -5.54 14.42 30.07
N LYS A 286 -4.34 14.64 30.62
CA LYS A 286 -3.09 14.25 29.96
C LYS A 286 -3.13 12.79 29.52
N ILE A 287 -2.73 12.53 28.28
CA ILE A 287 -2.70 11.20 27.68
C ILE A 287 -1.73 10.30 28.45
N ASP A 288 -2.23 9.17 28.94
CA ASP A 288 -1.41 8.06 29.44
C ASP A 288 -1.10 7.13 28.27
N THR A 289 0.11 7.25 27.72
CA THR A 289 0.55 6.50 26.54
C THR A 289 0.71 4.99 26.78
N LYS A 290 0.54 4.50 28.02
CA LYS A 290 0.41 3.07 28.33
C LYS A 290 -1.02 2.56 28.14
N LYS A 291 -1.99 3.48 28.06
CA LYS A 291 -3.42 3.20 27.90
C LYS A 291 -3.99 3.60 26.55
N ILE A 292 -3.15 4.02 25.63
CA ILE A 292 -3.57 4.41 24.29
C ILE A 292 -2.50 4.00 23.29
N MET A 293 -2.92 3.47 22.17
CA MET A 293 -2.05 3.18 21.02
C MET A 293 -2.78 3.54 19.73
N GLY A 294 -2.04 3.72 18.68
CA GLY A 294 -2.60 4.17 17.41
C GLY A 294 -2.21 3.31 16.22
N ASN A 295 -2.88 3.59 15.13
CA ASN A 295 -2.60 3.00 13.84
C ASN A 295 -1.44 3.71 13.12
N VAL A 296 -1.25 3.34 11.85
CA VAL A 296 -0.22 3.83 10.93
C VAL A 296 -0.15 5.36 10.75
N PHE A 297 -1.16 6.12 11.15
CA PHE A 297 -1.14 7.60 11.10
C PHE A 297 -0.36 8.24 12.26
N TRP A 298 -0.14 7.52 13.36
CA TRP A 298 0.55 8.10 14.53
C TRP A 298 2.00 8.49 14.24
N PRO A 299 2.79 7.69 13.51
CA PRO A 299 4.17 8.03 13.17
C PRO A 299 4.28 8.95 11.94
N ASP A 300 3.14 9.34 11.32
CA ASP A 300 3.18 10.24 10.18
C ASP A 300 3.79 11.60 10.56
N PRO A 301 4.77 12.11 9.81
CA PRO A 301 5.44 13.35 10.15
C PRO A 301 4.51 14.58 10.27
N LEU A 302 3.39 14.62 9.53
CA LEU A 302 2.39 15.68 9.67
C LEU A 302 1.67 15.60 11.03
N VAL A 303 1.37 14.40 11.51
CA VAL A 303 0.74 14.17 12.81
C VAL A 303 1.73 14.46 13.94
N LEU A 304 2.96 13.94 13.85
CA LEU A 304 4.00 14.15 14.84
C LEU A 304 4.32 15.64 15.03
N LYS A 305 4.36 16.39 13.96
CA LYS A 305 4.56 17.85 14.01
C LYS A 305 3.48 18.59 14.81
N GLU A 306 2.23 18.14 14.75
CA GLU A 306 1.08 18.84 15.36
C GLU A 306 0.74 18.37 16.78
N VAL A 307 0.93 17.09 17.06
CA VAL A 307 0.52 16.47 18.34
C VAL A 307 1.53 15.48 18.91
N GLY A 308 2.69 15.29 18.28
CA GLY A 308 3.66 14.28 18.65
C GLY A 308 4.11 14.36 20.11
N ASP A 309 4.28 15.55 20.69
CA ASP A 309 4.65 15.72 22.09
C ASP A 309 3.65 15.05 23.06
N ARG A 310 2.36 14.94 22.66
CA ARG A 310 1.32 14.26 23.45
C ARG A 310 1.38 12.75 23.33
N LEU A 311 2.03 12.27 22.27
CA LEU A 311 2.11 10.85 21.91
C LEU A 311 3.43 10.20 22.35
N VAL A 312 4.40 10.96 22.86
CA VAL A 312 5.71 10.42 23.30
C VAL A 312 5.50 9.29 24.33
N GLY A 313 6.04 8.11 24.01
CA GLY A 313 5.88 6.86 24.74
C GLY A 313 4.76 5.96 24.22
N GLY A 314 3.88 6.49 23.36
CA GLY A 314 2.80 5.73 22.72
C GLY A 314 3.33 4.77 21.66
N VAL A 315 2.58 3.69 21.44
CA VAL A 315 2.95 2.62 20.49
C VAL A 315 2.01 2.64 19.30
N THR A 316 2.57 2.35 18.14
CA THR A 316 1.92 2.31 16.83
C THR A 316 2.57 1.24 15.98
N ALA A 317 2.01 0.97 14.80
CA ALA A 317 2.68 0.12 13.81
C ALA A 317 2.32 0.54 12.39
N GLY A 318 3.15 0.13 11.44
CA GLY A 318 2.96 0.37 10.02
C GLY A 318 4.10 -0.19 9.17
N PRO A 319 3.98 -0.10 7.84
CA PRO A 319 4.92 -0.72 6.91
C PRO A 319 6.18 0.12 6.65
N THR A 320 6.34 1.26 7.32
CA THR A 320 7.52 2.14 7.18
C THR A 320 8.27 2.28 8.49
N SER A 321 9.57 2.52 8.43
CA SER A 321 10.45 2.71 9.58
C SER A 321 11.26 3.99 9.38
N GLY A 322 10.81 5.11 9.97
CA GLY A 322 11.45 6.41 9.82
C GLY A 322 12.87 6.49 10.41
N ASP A 323 13.21 5.60 11.32
CA ASP A 323 14.52 5.46 11.94
C ASP A 323 15.42 4.39 11.28
N SER A 324 14.99 3.84 10.13
CA SER A 324 15.75 2.82 9.42
C SER A 324 17.16 3.30 9.06
N THR A 325 18.13 2.46 9.36
CA THR A 325 19.54 2.66 8.98
C THR A 325 19.90 1.91 7.71
N ASP A 326 18.98 1.18 7.13
CA ASP A 326 19.18 0.41 5.91
C ASP A 326 19.64 1.31 4.75
N PRO A 327 20.63 0.87 3.94
CA PRO A 327 21.04 1.60 2.75
C PRO A 327 19.89 1.90 1.78
N ALA A 328 18.97 0.96 1.55
CA ALA A 328 17.82 1.15 0.66
C ALA A 328 16.86 2.25 1.16
N ALA A 329 16.62 2.30 2.48
CA ALA A 329 15.81 3.38 3.07
C ALA A 329 16.48 4.75 2.91
N LYS A 330 17.79 4.82 3.10
CA LYS A 330 18.57 6.09 2.90
C LYS A 330 18.58 6.51 1.44
N GLU A 331 18.72 5.57 0.51
CA GLU A 331 18.67 5.83 -0.93
C GLU A 331 17.31 6.41 -1.30
N TYR A 332 16.21 5.74 -0.93
CA TYR A 332 14.84 6.21 -1.15
C TYR A 332 14.60 7.64 -0.62
N VAL A 333 14.98 7.92 0.64
CA VAL A 333 14.86 9.28 1.22
C VAL A 333 15.71 10.29 0.44
N GLY A 334 16.90 9.88 -0.02
CA GLY A 334 17.78 10.68 -0.87
C GLY A 334 17.16 11.02 -2.22
N GLU A 335 16.48 10.09 -2.84
CA GLU A 335 15.77 10.26 -4.11
C GLU A 335 14.59 11.23 -3.99
N ILE A 336 13.74 11.04 -2.97
CA ILE A 336 12.65 11.99 -2.67
C ILE A 336 13.22 13.40 -2.45
N LYS A 337 14.30 13.52 -1.69
CA LYS A 337 14.95 14.81 -1.41
C LYS A 337 15.54 15.46 -2.67
N ALA A 338 16.11 14.67 -3.55
CA ALA A 338 16.69 15.17 -4.80
C ALA A 338 15.62 15.69 -5.76
N ALA A 339 14.48 14.98 -5.86
CA ALA A 339 13.38 15.35 -6.74
C ALA A 339 12.50 16.47 -6.14
N TYR A 340 12.11 16.32 -4.88
CA TYR A 340 11.14 17.15 -4.18
C TYR A 340 11.61 17.51 -2.76
N PRO A 341 12.53 18.48 -2.60
CA PRO A 341 13.12 18.82 -1.29
C PRO A 341 12.11 19.20 -0.22
N GLU A 342 10.96 19.80 -0.61
CA GLU A 342 9.91 20.21 0.34
C GLU A 342 9.05 19.01 0.81
N ILE A 343 9.04 17.90 0.06
CA ILE A 343 8.35 16.65 0.41
C ILE A 343 9.27 15.72 1.23
N ALA A 344 10.57 15.88 1.15
CA ALA A 344 11.55 15.02 1.82
C ALA A 344 11.29 14.79 3.32
N PRO A 345 10.81 15.77 4.12
CA PRO A 345 10.43 15.53 5.50
C PRO A 345 9.27 14.52 5.68
N LEU A 346 8.52 14.24 4.62
CA LEU A 346 7.39 13.31 4.61
C LEU A 346 7.76 11.96 3.98
N ALA A 347 9.03 11.71 3.66
CA ALA A 347 9.44 10.48 2.96
C ALA A 347 9.06 9.20 3.72
N SER A 348 9.06 9.21 5.06
CA SER A 348 8.61 8.07 5.88
C SER A 348 7.10 7.94 6.00
N SER A 349 6.33 8.91 5.48
CA SER A 349 4.87 8.78 5.39
C SER A 349 4.50 7.63 4.47
N VAL A 350 3.55 6.80 4.90
CA VAL A 350 3.00 5.71 4.08
C VAL A 350 2.44 6.21 2.75
N PHE A 351 1.97 7.44 2.70
CA PHE A 351 1.39 8.05 1.51
C PHE A 351 2.45 8.24 0.42
N VAL A 352 3.57 8.87 0.72
CA VAL A 352 4.70 9.02 -0.23
C VAL A 352 5.25 7.66 -0.64
N TYR A 353 5.51 6.80 0.36
CA TYR A 353 6.14 5.51 0.15
C TYR A 353 5.29 4.57 -0.71
N HIS A 354 4.00 4.45 -0.45
CA HIS A 354 3.15 3.52 -1.19
C HIS A 354 2.97 3.90 -2.65
N TYR A 355 2.84 5.19 -2.96
CA TYR A 355 2.81 5.64 -4.35
C TYR A 355 4.15 5.45 -5.05
N TYR A 356 5.26 5.58 -4.32
CA TYR A 356 6.59 5.27 -4.84
C TYR A 356 6.71 3.79 -5.22
N ILE A 357 6.40 2.86 -4.32
CA ILE A 357 6.52 1.42 -4.60
C ILE A 357 5.53 0.95 -5.68
N ALA A 358 4.34 1.53 -5.75
CA ALA A 358 3.37 1.24 -6.80
C ALA A 358 3.94 1.59 -8.20
N THR A 359 4.59 2.75 -8.32
CA THR A 359 5.22 3.16 -9.58
C THR A 359 6.51 2.41 -9.85
N GLU A 360 7.32 2.11 -8.83
CA GLU A 360 8.55 1.31 -9.01
C GLU A 360 8.21 -0.08 -9.53
N ALA A 361 7.18 -0.73 -9.00
CA ALA A 361 6.69 -2.01 -9.51
C ALA A 361 6.24 -1.93 -10.97
N LEU A 362 5.49 -0.86 -11.33
CA LEU A 362 5.11 -0.62 -12.73
C LEU A 362 6.32 -0.48 -13.63
N VAL A 363 7.32 0.28 -13.22
CA VAL A 363 8.53 0.50 -14.01
C VAL A 363 9.27 -0.81 -14.25
N GLN A 364 9.47 -1.61 -13.20
CA GLN A 364 10.14 -2.91 -13.31
C GLN A 364 9.37 -3.87 -14.23
N ALA A 365 8.04 -3.93 -14.11
CA ALA A 365 7.21 -4.74 -14.98
C ALA A 365 7.29 -4.27 -16.45
N LEU A 366 7.26 -2.96 -16.70
CA LEU A 366 7.42 -2.41 -18.06
C LEU A 366 8.81 -2.72 -18.64
N GLU A 367 9.86 -2.66 -17.83
CA GLU A 367 11.22 -3.06 -18.24
C GLU A 367 11.27 -4.55 -18.61
N GLN A 368 10.63 -5.44 -17.84
CA GLN A 368 10.57 -6.88 -18.13
C GLN A 368 9.87 -7.20 -19.44
N VAL A 369 8.79 -6.48 -19.76
CA VAL A 369 8.02 -6.69 -20.99
C VAL A 369 8.50 -5.82 -22.14
N ASN A 370 9.62 -5.10 -22.02
CA ASN A 370 10.14 -4.14 -23.01
C ASN A 370 9.09 -3.10 -23.44
N GLY A 371 8.26 -2.63 -22.52
CA GLY A 371 7.19 -1.65 -22.75
C GLY A 371 6.03 -2.18 -23.61
N ASP A 372 5.87 -3.49 -23.76
CA ASP A 372 4.77 -4.10 -24.52
C ASP A 372 3.48 -4.15 -23.68
N ILE A 373 2.59 -3.22 -23.94
CA ILE A 373 1.23 -3.17 -23.36
C ILE A 373 0.16 -3.61 -24.36
N SER A 374 0.53 -4.28 -25.45
CA SER A 374 -0.41 -4.79 -26.47
C SER A 374 -1.23 -5.97 -25.94
N GLY A 375 -2.25 -6.38 -26.71
CA GLY A 375 -3.05 -7.57 -26.40
C GLY A 375 -3.84 -7.48 -25.10
N GLY A 376 -4.36 -6.29 -24.76
CA GLY A 376 -5.11 -6.06 -23.51
C GLY A 376 -4.22 -6.12 -22.29
N GLN A 377 -2.98 -5.67 -22.40
CA GLN A 377 -1.98 -5.54 -21.33
C GLN A 377 -1.65 -6.84 -20.56
N LYS A 378 -2.02 -8.01 -21.08
CA LYS A 378 -1.85 -9.30 -20.39
C LYS A 378 -0.43 -9.59 -19.96
N LYS A 379 0.56 -9.32 -20.84
CA LYS A 379 1.97 -9.52 -20.50
C LYS A 379 2.42 -8.60 -19.37
N LEU A 380 1.97 -7.35 -19.37
CA LEU A 380 2.25 -6.41 -18.28
C LEU A 380 1.61 -6.87 -16.97
N GLN A 381 0.34 -7.32 -17.01
CA GLN A 381 -0.37 -7.82 -15.84
C GLN A 381 0.29 -9.09 -15.28
N GLU A 382 0.74 -10.01 -16.12
CA GLU A 382 1.51 -11.19 -15.73
C GLU A 382 2.86 -10.79 -15.09
N ALA A 383 3.59 -9.83 -15.70
CA ALA A 383 4.83 -9.33 -15.14
C ALA A 383 4.61 -8.64 -13.78
N LEU A 384 3.56 -7.81 -13.64
CA LEU A 384 3.20 -7.20 -12.37
C LEU A 384 2.89 -8.25 -11.29
N ALA A 385 2.19 -9.33 -11.62
CA ALA A 385 1.93 -10.40 -10.64
C ALA A 385 3.20 -11.09 -10.13
N ASP A 386 4.28 -11.10 -10.93
CA ASP A 386 5.55 -11.76 -10.62
C ASP A 386 6.64 -10.80 -10.11
N VAL A 387 6.40 -9.48 -10.12
CA VAL A 387 7.38 -8.50 -9.62
C VAL A 387 7.59 -8.68 -8.11
N GLU A 388 8.84 -8.91 -7.75
CA GLU A 388 9.35 -8.98 -6.38
C GLU A 388 10.62 -8.15 -6.29
N PHE A 389 10.73 -7.27 -5.29
CA PHE A 389 11.90 -6.41 -5.12
C PHE A 389 12.17 -6.02 -3.67
N ASP A 390 13.43 -5.76 -3.38
CA ASP A 390 13.85 -5.17 -2.11
C ASP A 390 13.55 -3.66 -2.16
N ALA A 391 12.61 -3.22 -1.34
CA ALA A 391 12.20 -1.83 -1.22
C ALA A 391 12.87 -1.17 0.01
N ALA A 392 12.59 0.11 0.22
CA ALA A 392 13.18 0.89 1.32
C ALA A 392 12.93 0.28 2.71
N TYR A 393 11.81 -0.40 2.87
CA TYR A 393 11.37 -0.98 4.14
C TYR A 393 11.00 -2.46 3.95
N GLY A 394 11.97 -3.27 3.51
CA GLY A 394 11.84 -4.70 3.36
C GLY A 394 11.48 -5.16 1.94
N ASN A 395 11.42 -6.47 1.77
CA ASN A 395 11.06 -7.10 0.50
C ASN A 395 9.55 -7.00 0.27
N ILE A 396 9.16 -6.78 -0.98
CA ILE A 396 7.75 -6.76 -1.41
C ILE A 396 7.54 -7.82 -2.47
N ALA A 397 6.60 -8.71 -2.22
CA ALA A 397 6.10 -9.70 -3.18
C ALA A 397 4.56 -9.72 -3.09
N LEU A 398 3.90 -10.18 -4.15
CA LEU A 398 2.44 -10.33 -4.14
C LEU A 398 2.02 -11.76 -3.78
N ASP A 399 0.91 -11.90 -3.06
CA ASP A 399 0.22 -13.16 -2.83
C ASP A 399 -0.69 -13.56 -4.01
N GLU A 400 -1.44 -14.66 -3.87
CA GLU A 400 -2.39 -15.11 -4.88
C GLU A 400 -3.57 -14.17 -5.14
N ASN A 401 -3.82 -13.20 -4.24
CA ASN A 401 -4.85 -12.17 -4.38
C ASN A 401 -4.28 -10.85 -4.92
N LEU A 402 -3.04 -10.86 -5.45
CA LEU A 402 -2.32 -9.71 -5.95
C LEU A 402 -2.15 -8.61 -4.89
N SER A 403 -1.95 -9.01 -3.62
CA SER A 403 -1.74 -8.15 -2.47
C SER A 403 -0.37 -8.37 -1.84
N ALA A 404 0.25 -7.29 -1.37
CA ALA A 404 1.60 -7.34 -0.84
C ALA A 404 1.75 -8.22 0.38
N ILE A 405 2.86 -8.97 0.39
CA ILE A 405 3.49 -9.54 1.57
C ILE A 405 4.71 -8.67 1.85
N SER A 406 4.81 -8.11 3.05
CA SER A 406 5.93 -7.26 3.45
C SER A 406 6.06 -7.21 4.97
N ASP A 407 7.18 -6.65 5.44
CA ASP A 407 7.42 -6.43 6.86
C ASP A 407 6.48 -5.36 7.43
N ASN A 408 6.16 -5.49 8.71
CA ASN A 408 5.48 -4.46 9.48
C ASN A 408 6.32 -4.10 10.72
N TYR A 409 6.34 -2.82 11.07
CA TYR A 409 7.19 -2.26 12.12
C TYR A 409 6.35 -1.75 13.28
N VAL A 410 6.49 -2.38 14.45
CA VAL A 410 5.95 -1.83 15.70
C VAL A 410 6.89 -0.73 16.16
N GLN A 411 6.36 0.45 16.41
CA GLN A 411 7.14 1.65 16.69
C GLN A 411 6.67 2.31 17.99
N ARG A 412 7.58 3.04 18.60
CA ARG A 412 7.29 3.91 19.75
C ARG A 412 7.58 5.35 19.39
N VAL A 413 6.63 6.24 19.67
CA VAL A 413 6.89 7.67 19.56
C VAL A 413 7.89 8.09 20.64
N VAL A 414 8.98 8.71 20.22
CA VAL A 414 10.10 9.12 21.08
C VAL A 414 10.34 10.63 20.94
N PRO A 415 11.03 11.28 21.90
CA PRO A 415 11.45 12.65 21.71
C PRO A 415 12.33 12.80 20.46
N ASP A 416 12.40 14.02 19.93
CA ASP A 416 13.23 14.40 18.79
C ASP A 416 14.64 13.76 18.86
N LEU A 417 14.99 12.97 17.84
CA LEU A 417 16.29 12.29 17.69
C LEU A 417 17.19 12.95 16.64
N ASN A 418 16.58 13.72 15.72
CA ASN A 418 17.26 14.26 14.53
C ASN A 418 17.57 15.76 14.64
N GLY A 419 17.02 16.46 15.66
CA GLY A 419 17.28 17.87 15.96
C GLY A 419 16.36 18.87 15.26
N ASP A 420 15.25 18.38 14.64
CA ASP A 420 14.27 19.23 13.95
C ASP A 420 13.15 19.74 14.87
N LYS A 421 13.14 19.32 16.13
CA LYS A 421 12.18 19.65 17.19
C LYS A 421 10.81 19.00 17.04
N VAL A 422 10.71 17.96 16.23
CA VAL A 422 9.53 17.13 16.09
C VAL A 422 9.84 15.77 16.73
N PRO A 423 8.94 15.17 17.51
CA PRO A 423 9.10 13.80 17.95
C PRO A 423 9.26 12.83 16.77
N ASP A 424 10.03 11.78 17.00
CA ASP A 424 10.27 10.72 16.03
C ASP A 424 9.51 9.45 16.39
N ALA A 425 9.42 8.50 15.47
CA ALA A 425 9.00 7.14 15.72
C ALA A 425 10.22 6.21 15.64
N LYS A 426 10.47 5.45 16.72
CA LYS A 426 11.55 4.47 16.79
C LYS A 426 10.97 3.06 16.68
N THR A 427 11.51 2.26 15.79
CA THR A 427 11.15 0.84 15.65
C THR A 427 11.60 0.06 16.88
N ILE A 428 10.70 -0.73 17.45
CA ILE A 428 10.94 -1.59 18.63
C ILE A 428 10.74 -3.07 18.33
N ARG A 429 9.97 -3.43 17.28
CA ARG A 429 9.79 -4.80 16.79
C ARG A 429 9.61 -4.80 15.28
N VAL A 430 10.02 -5.87 14.63
CA VAL A 430 9.69 -6.19 13.24
C VAL A 430 8.79 -7.42 13.22
N ILE A 431 7.73 -7.36 12.44
CA ILE A 431 6.85 -8.48 12.12
C ILE A 431 7.12 -8.82 10.65
N PRO A 432 7.92 -9.84 10.37
CA PRO A 432 8.33 -10.14 9.01
C PRO A 432 7.20 -10.80 8.21
N ASP A 433 7.23 -10.60 6.89
CA ASP A 433 6.40 -11.30 5.91
C ASP A 433 4.90 -11.31 6.24
N THR A 434 4.35 -10.19 6.71
CA THR A 434 2.91 -10.11 7.00
C THR A 434 2.11 -10.26 5.71
N ASP A 435 1.14 -11.19 5.70
CA ASP A 435 0.21 -11.40 4.60
C ASP A 435 -1.21 -10.90 4.95
N GLN A 436 -2.06 -10.69 3.93
CA GLN A 436 -3.41 -10.21 4.17
C GLN A 436 -4.36 -11.26 4.79
N GLN A 437 -4.01 -12.54 4.76
CA GLN A 437 -4.77 -13.59 5.42
C GLN A 437 -4.56 -13.58 6.92
N PHE A 438 -3.55 -12.83 7.39
CA PHE A 438 -3.26 -12.61 8.80
C PHE A 438 -3.15 -13.92 9.57
N GLY A 439 -2.32 -14.85 9.04
CA GLY A 439 -2.18 -16.20 9.59
C GLY A 439 -3.42 -17.07 9.43
N GLY A 440 -4.27 -16.78 8.45
CA GLY A 440 -5.48 -17.53 8.13
C GLY A 440 -6.75 -17.05 8.86
N LEU A 441 -6.69 -15.89 9.55
CA LEU A 441 -7.87 -15.28 10.20
C LEU A 441 -8.80 -14.59 9.22
N PHE A 442 -8.28 -14.09 8.10
CA PHE A 442 -9.05 -13.48 7.03
C PHE A 442 -9.01 -14.34 5.76
N SER A 443 -10.12 -14.44 5.06
CA SER A 443 -10.23 -15.17 3.80
C SER A 443 -11.31 -14.55 2.90
N ALA A 444 -11.32 -14.94 1.63
CA ALA A 444 -12.35 -14.49 0.69
C ALA A 444 -13.78 -14.83 1.16
N ASP A 445 -13.95 -15.95 1.86
CA ASP A 445 -15.25 -16.44 2.35
C ASP A 445 -15.63 -15.89 3.74
N ALA A 446 -14.68 -15.37 4.51
CA ALA A 446 -14.96 -14.78 5.83
C ALA A 446 -15.79 -13.48 5.70
N PRO A 447 -16.55 -13.05 6.72
CA PRO A 447 -17.17 -11.73 6.71
C PRO A 447 -16.13 -10.63 6.50
N ALA A 448 -16.46 -9.64 5.68
CA ALA A 448 -15.63 -8.45 5.52
C ALA A 448 -15.47 -7.72 6.86
N PRO A 449 -14.32 -7.06 7.09
CA PRO A 449 -14.19 -6.12 8.20
C PRO A 449 -15.26 -5.02 8.13
N ASP A 450 -15.97 -4.82 9.23
CA ASP A 450 -17.02 -3.80 9.36
C ASP A 450 -17.14 -3.31 10.83
N ARG A 451 -18.19 -2.57 11.14
CA ARG A 451 -18.44 -2.08 12.50
C ARG A 451 -18.52 -3.20 13.55
N GLU A 452 -18.85 -4.43 13.15
CA GLU A 452 -19.05 -5.58 14.05
C GLU A 452 -18.06 -6.73 13.84
N ASN A 453 -17.47 -6.83 12.65
CA ASN A 453 -16.56 -7.90 12.26
C ASN A 453 -15.08 -7.42 12.21
N PRO A 454 -14.13 -8.29 12.58
CA PRO A 454 -14.31 -9.64 13.15
C PRO A 454 -14.93 -9.58 14.56
N LYS A 455 -15.58 -10.66 14.96
CA LYS A 455 -15.98 -10.82 16.37
C LYS A 455 -14.73 -11.00 17.24
N CYS A 456 -14.77 -10.49 18.47
CA CYS A 456 -13.68 -10.69 19.42
C CYS A 456 -13.80 -12.09 20.03
N GLU A 457 -13.09 -13.03 19.42
CA GLU A 457 -13.15 -14.44 19.82
C GLU A 457 -11.74 -14.99 20.07
N LYS A 458 -11.62 -15.86 21.06
CA LYS A 458 -10.37 -16.55 21.30
C LYS A 458 -10.14 -17.58 20.21
N GLY A 459 -8.99 -17.52 19.54
CA GLY A 459 -8.63 -18.41 18.43
C GLY A 459 -7.16 -18.77 18.43
N SER A 460 -6.68 -19.33 17.33
CA SER A 460 -5.26 -19.50 17.11
C SER A 460 -4.68 -18.12 16.72
N PRO A 461 -3.67 -17.62 17.44
CA PRO A 461 -3.03 -16.38 17.08
C PRO A 461 -2.22 -16.54 15.78
N PRO A 462 -1.94 -15.45 15.04
CA PRO A 462 -0.95 -15.45 13.97
C PRO A 462 0.43 -15.96 14.45
N GLU A 463 1.24 -16.51 13.53
CA GLU A 463 2.53 -17.14 13.86
C GLU A 463 3.52 -16.19 14.54
N TRP A 464 3.45 -14.88 14.26
CA TRP A 464 4.33 -13.87 14.88
C TRP A 464 3.97 -13.51 16.32
N VAL A 465 2.75 -13.83 16.78
CA VAL A 465 2.33 -13.56 18.16
C VAL A 465 3.19 -14.33 19.15
N GLY A 466 3.88 -13.60 20.02
CA GLY A 466 4.86 -14.16 20.95
C GLY A 466 6.23 -14.51 20.35
N ASN A 467 6.43 -14.32 19.04
CA ASN A 467 7.65 -14.64 18.30
C ASN A 467 8.25 -13.43 17.54
N ALA A 468 7.70 -12.24 17.69
CA ALA A 468 8.18 -11.05 17.01
C ALA A 468 9.62 -10.71 17.44
N GLU A 469 10.46 -10.33 16.47
CA GLU A 469 11.85 -9.90 16.73
C GLU A 469 11.88 -8.54 17.41
N GLU A 470 12.51 -8.45 18.60
CA GLU A 470 12.76 -7.19 19.27
C GLU A 470 14.02 -6.54 18.76
N ILE A 471 13.92 -5.25 18.40
CA ILE A 471 15.07 -4.41 18.07
C ILE A 471 15.42 -3.58 19.31
N GLY A 472 16.63 -3.76 19.84
CA GLY A 472 17.13 -3.12 21.06
C GLY A 472 17.50 -1.65 20.90
#